data_5fd991c82d2fc125979a8cc66984e287
#
_entry.id   5fd991c82d2fc125979a8cc66984e287
#
_cell.length_a   1.000
_cell.length_b   1.000
_cell.length_c   1.000
_cell.angle_alpha   90.00
_cell.angle_beta   90.00
_cell.angle_gamma   90.00
#
_symmetry.space_group_name_H-M   'P 1'
#
loop_
_entity.id
_entity.type
_entity.pdbx_description
1 polymer ?
#
loop_
_entity_poly.entity_id
_entity_poly.type
_entity_poly.pdbx_seq_one_letter_code
_entity_poly.pdbx_strand_id
1 'polypeptide(L)'
;MDKCVLEYKGYYTRIEYDAQDMILHGKIEGIGDLVDFEAENAHEIEKEFHAAVDDYLTFCAENGKEPDKEYKGSFNVRISPQLHKKMAQKAMHDGLTLNQAVGLACMAYCEEKKEQPVLQA
;
A
#
# COMPACT_ATOMS: atom_id res chain seq x y z
N MET A 1 6.74 10.19 6.78
CA MET A 1 6.52 8.75 6.68
C MET A 1 5.93 8.22 7.99
N ASP A 2 4.99 7.32 7.88
CA ASP A 2 4.42 6.62 9.03
C ASP A 2 5.50 5.79 9.71
N LYS A 3 5.61 5.90 11.03
CA LYS A 3 6.65 5.22 11.79
C LYS A 3 6.44 3.72 11.90
N CYS A 4 5.28 3.22 11.51
CA CYS A 4 4.98 1.80 11.55
C CYS A 4 5.17 1.09 10.22
N VAL A 5 5.72 1.78 9.23
CA VAL A 5 5.95 1.22 7.90
C VAL A 5 7.42 0.86 7.73
N LEU A 6 7.66 -0.38 7.29
CA LEU A 6 9.00 -0.86 6.98
C LEU A 6 9.08 -1.15 5.49
N GLU A 7 10.27 -1.01 4.94
CA GLU A 7 10.56 -1.31 3.53
C GLU A 7 11.78 -2.21 3.44
N TYR A 8 11.73 -3.20 2.54
CA TYR A 8 12.87 -4.07 2.27
C TYR A 8 12.75 -4.63 0.85
N LYS A 9 13.78 -4.41 0.04
CA LYS A 9 13.84 -4.89 -1.35
C LYS A 9 12.63 -4.47 -2.19
N GLY A 10 12.11 -3.27 -1.94
CA GLY A 10 10.95 -2.75 -2.66
C GLY A 10 9.62 -3.21 -2.12
N TYR A 11 9.59 -4.04 -1.09
CA TYR A 11 8.36 -4.50 -0.46
C TYR A 11 8.12 -3.73 0.82
N TYR A 12 6.84 -3.53 1.13
CA TYR A 12 6.41 -2.71 2.26
C TYR A 12 5.53 -3.52 3.19
N THR A 13 5.54 -3.15 4.45
CA THR A 13 4.60 -3.69 5.43
C THR A 13 4.25 -2.59 6.43
N ARG A 14 3.06 -2.68 6.99
CA ARG A 14 2.65 -1.85 8.12
C ARG A 14 2.55 -2.75 9.33
N ILE A 15 3.32 -2.42 10.36
CA ILE A 15 3.35 -3.21 11.58
C ILE A 15 2.16 -2.81 12.46
N GLU A 16 1.47 -3.80 12.98
CA GLU A 16 0.35 -3.62 13.89
C GLU A 16 0.61 -4.36 15.19
N TYR A 17 0.09 -3.80 16.27
CA TYR A 17 0.21 -4.41 17.58
C TYR A 17 -1.11 -5.08 17.97
N ASP A 18 -1.03 -6.36 18.34
CA ASP A 18 -2.18 -7.09 18.85
C ASP A 18 -2.08 -7.09 20.37
N ALA A 19 -2.92 -6.29 21.01
CA ALA A 19 -2.88 -6.13 22.47
C ALA A 19 -3.32 -7.40 23.21
N GLN A 20 -4.21 -8.19 22.60
CA GLN A 20 -4.69 -9.41 23.23
C GLN A 20 -3.59 -10.46 23.35
N ASP A 21 -2.85 -10.68 22.27
CA ASP A 21 -1.78 -11.66 22.23
C ASP A 21 -0.42 -11.04 22.54
N MET A 22 -0.37 -9.73 22.67
CA MET A 22 0.86 -8.97 22.98
C MET A 22 1.97 -9.24 21.98
N ILE A 23 1.61 -9.26 20.70
CA ILE A 23 2.57 -9.47 19.61
C ILE A 23 2.48 -8.34 18.60
N LEU A 24 3.57 -8.17 17.86
CA LEU A 24 3.60 -7.33 16.67
C LEU A 24 3.43 -8.22 15.46
N HIS A 25 2.70 -7.74 14.46
CA HIS A 25 2.51 -8.53 13.24
C HIS A 25 2.40 -7.62 12.02
N GLY A 26 2.57 -8.21 10.87
CA GLY A 26 2.42 -7.54 9.60
C GLY A 26 2.29 -8.55 8.48
N LYS A 27 2.06 -8.03 7.29
CA LYS A 27 2.05 -8.84 6.07
C LYS A 27 2.75 -8.06 4.98
N ILE A 28 3.27 -8.78 3.98
CA ILE A 28 3.85 -8.11 2.81
C ILE A 28 2.71 -7.50 2.01
N GLU A 29 2.74 -6.19 1.85
CA GLU A 29 1.71 -5.47 1.10
C GLU A 29 1.97 -5.55 -0.39
N GLY A 30 0.92 -5.44 -1.19
CA GLY A 30 1.03 -5.31 -2.64
C GLY A 30 1.26 -6.58 -3.41
N ILE A 31 1.20 -7.74 -2.78
CA ILE A 31 1.33 -9.03 -3.47
C ILE A 31 0.03 -9.82 -3.38
N GLY A 32 -0.17 -10.74 -4.31
CA GLY A 32 -1.38 -11.54 -4.35
C GLY A 32 -1.41 -12.65 -3.31
N ASP A 33 -0.24 -13.14 -2.92
CA ASP A 33 -0.13 -14.17 -1.91
C ASP A 33 -0.22 -13.56 -0.52
N LEU A 34 -0.74 -14.32 0.43
CA LEU A 34 -0.73 -13.90 1.82
C LEU A 34 0.57 -14.37 2.47
N VAL A 35 1.44 -13.42 2.76
CA VAL A 35 2.69 -13.69 3.47
C VAL A 35 2.71 -12.80 4.71
N ASP A 36 2.48 -13.39 5.86
CA ASP A 36 2.45 -12.66 7.12
C ASP A 36 3.59 -13.12 8.03
N PHE A 37 3.81 -12.35 9.08
CA PHE A 37 4.87 -12.61 10.04
C PHE A 37 4.52 -11.94 11.36
N GLU A 38 5.15 -12.41 12.42
CA GLU A 38 4.91 -11.86 13.75
C GLU A 38 6.15 -11.95 14.61
N ALA A 39 6.21 -11.16 15.67
CA ALA A 39 7.28 -11.19 16.65
C ALA A 39 6.81 -10.57 17.97
N GLU A 40 7.53 -10.89 19.04
CA GLU A 40 7.18 -10.40 20.36
C GLU A 40 7.80 -9.03 20.68
N ASN A 41 8.78 -8.59 19.90
CA ASN A 41 9.44 -7.31 20.16
C ASN A 41 9.87 -6.62 18.87
N ALA A 42 10.21 -5.34 19.00
CA ALA A 42 10.52 -4.50 17.86
C ALA A 42 11.80 -4.90 17.12
N HIS A 43 12.78 -5.47 17.82
CA HIS A 43 14.01 -5.91 17.16
C HIS A 43 13.75 -7.12 16.27
N GLU A 44 12.91 -8.03 16.74
CA GLU A 44 12.64 -9.25 16.01
C GLU A 44 11.68 -9.02 14.83
N ILE A 45 10.73 -8.09 14.96
CA ILE A 45 9.73 -7.90 13.90
C ILE A 45 10.37 -7.46 12.58
N GLU A 46 11.39 -6.62 12.63
CA GLU A 46 12.07 -6.19 11.41
C GLU A 46 12.80 -7.37 10.76
N LYS A 47 13.44 -8.21 11.57
CA LYS A 47 14.11 -9.41 11.06
C LYS A 47 13.12 -10.38 10.47
N GLU A 48 11.96 -10.55 11.11
CA GLU A 48 10.91 -11.42 10.59
C GLU A 48 10.35 -10.90 9.25
N PHE A 49 10.20 -9.59 9.12
CA PHE A 49 9.79 -8.99 7.86
C PHE A 49 10.81 -9.29 6.76
N HIS A 50 12.09 -9.05 7.04
CA HIS A 50 13.15 -9.33 6.05
C HIS A 50 13.17 -10.80 5.66
N ALA A 51 13.05 -11.70 6.64
CA ALA A 51 13.00 -13.13 6.36
C ALA A 51 11.80 -13.51 5.51
N ALA A 52 10.64 -12.91 5.80
CA ALA A 52 9.42 -13.18 5.03
C ALA A 52 9.58 -12.75 3.57
N VAL A 53 10.18 -11.60 3.32
CA VAL A 53 10.44 -11.13 1.95
C VAL A 53 11.42 -12.07 1.24
N ASP A 54 12.52 -12.42 1.90
CA ASP A 54 13.53 -13.29 1.30
C ASP A 54 12.96 -14.68 1.01
N ASP A 55 12.15 -15.22 1.92
CA ASP A 55 11.50 -16.52 1.72
C ASP A 55 10.51 -16.47 0.56
N TYR A 56 9.74 -15.38 0.45
CA TYR A 56 8.82 -15.22 -0.67
C TYR A 56 9.56 -15.20 -2.00
N LEU A 57 10.66 -14.43 -2.09
CA LEU A 57 11.44 -14.36 -3.32
C LEU A 57 12.07 -15.70 -3.67
N THR A 58 12.57 -16.43 -2.67
CA THR A 58 13.12 -17.76 -2.87
C THR A 58 12.04 -18.73 -3.36
N PHE A 59 10.87 -18.68 -2.74
CA PHE A 59 9.73 -19.52 -3.15
C PHE A 59 9.37 -19.27 -4.61
N CYS A 60 9.30 -17.99 -5.01
CA CYS A 60 8.99 -17.66 -6.40
C CYS A 60 10.04 -18.22 -7.36
N ALA A 61 11.32 -18.08 -7.02
CA ALA A 61 12.39 -18.58 -7.85
C ALA A 61 12.37 -20.11 -7.99
N GLU A 62 12.14 -20.81 -6.88
CA GLU A 62 12.11 -22.27 -6.87
C GLU A 62 10.92 -22.85 -7.64
N ASN A 63 9.82 -22.11 -7.72
CA ASN A 63 8.60 -22.58 -8.36
C ASN A 63 8.39 -21.99 -9.74
N GLY A 64 9.39 -21.32 -10.31
CA GLY A 64 9.29 -20.72 -11.62
C GLY A 64 8.24 -19.63 -11.72
N LYS A 65 7.88 -19.04 -10.59
CA LYS A 65 6.88 -17.98 -10.51
C LYS A 65 7.58 -16.64 -10.46
N GLU A 66 7.13 -15.70 -11.30
CA GLU A 66 7.60 -14.33 -11.19
C GLU A 66 7.06 -13.73 -9.90
N PRO A 67 7.87 -13.02 -9.11
CA PRO A 67 7.34 -12.30 -7.96
C PRO A 67 6.24 -11.36 -8.40
N ASP A 68 5.19 -11.23 -7.59
CA ASP A 68 4.11 -10.31 -7.91
C ASP A 68 4.63 -8.90 -8.06
N LYS A 69 4.14 -8.23 -9.09
CA LYS A 69 4.38 -6.80 -9.23
C LYS A 69 3.49 -6.11 -8.19
N GLU A 70 4.09 -5.25 -7.40
CA GLU A 70 3.39 -4.57 -6.34
C GLU A 70 2.22 -3.75 -6.84
N TYR A 71 2.40 -3.13 -8.01
CA TYR A 71 1.43 -2.14 -8.50
C TYR A 71 1.21 -2.35 -9.99
N LYS A 72 -0.04 -2.68 -10.34
CA LYS A 72 -0.41 -3.03 -11.71
C LYS A 72 -1.05 -1.89 -12.48
N GLY A 73 -1.22 -0.74 -11.84
CA GLY A 73 -1.84 0.40 -12.49
C GLY A 73 -3.35 0.42 -12.38
N SER A 74 -3.95 -0.58 -11.73
CA SER A 74 -5.39 -0.63 -11.51
C SER A 74 -5.68 -0.93 -10.05
N PHE A 75 -6.60 -0.18 -9.47
CA PHE A 75 -7.07 -0.44 -8.11
C PHE A 75 -8.43 0.20 -7.92
N ASN A 76 -9.19 -0.33 -6.97
CA ASN A 76 -10.52 0.17 -6.68
C ASN A 76 -10.46 1.24 -5.61
N VAL A 77 -11.27 2.28 -5.80
CA VAL A 77 -11.37 3.38 -4.85
C VAL A 77 -12.83 3.54 -4.44
N ARG A 78 -13.06 3.73 -3.15
CA ARG A 78 -14.39 4.04 -2.63
C ARG A 78 -14.41 5.50 -2.20
N ILE A 79 -15.31 6.25 -2.80
CA ILE A 79 -15.54 7.65 -2.46
C ILE A 79 -17.04 7.84 -2.32
N SER A 80 -17.45 8.99 -1.77
CA SER A 80 -18.87 9.26 -1.64
C SER A 80 -19.52 9.41 -3.01
N PRO A 81 -20.82 9.08 -3.14
CA PRO A 81 -21.52 9.31 -4.40
C PRO A 81 -21.46 10.77 -4.87
N GLN A 82 -21.47 11.70 -3.92
CA GLN A 82 -21.40 13.13 -4.23
C GLN A 82 -20.05 13.47 -4.86
N LEU A 83 -18.96 12.93 -4.33
CA LEU A 83 -17.63 13.18 -4.87
C LEU A 83 -17.45 12.50 -6.22
N HIS A 84 -17.98 11.29 -6.38
CA HIS A 84 -17.98 10.59 -7.66
C HIS A 84 -18.65 11.44 -8.73
N LYS A 85 -19.84 12.00 -8.41
CA LYS A 85 -20.57 12.87 -9.33
C LYS A 85 -19.76 14.10 -9.69
N LYS A 86 -19.16 14.76 -8.69
CA LYS A 86 -18.33 15.94 -8.93
C LYS A 86 -17.15 15.63 -9.85
N MET A 87 -16.48 14.52 -9.62
CA MET A 87 -15.37 14.10 -10.46
C MET A 87 -15.82 13.87 -11.91
N ALA A 88 -16.93 13.16 -12.08
CA ALA A 88 -17.43 12.85 -13.41
C ALA A 88 -17.82 14.13 -14.16
N GLN A 89 -18.51 15.05 -13.49
CA GLN A 89 -18.94 16.31 -14.08
C GLN A 89 -17.75 17.20 -14.44
N LYS A 90 -16.79 17.31 -13.55
CA LYS A 90 -15.58 18.11 -13.79
C LYS A 90 -14.77 17.55 -14.94
N ALA A 91 -14.60 16.24 -14.98
CA ALA A 91 -13.88 15.59 -16.08
C ALA A 91 -14.56 15.89 -17.42
N MET A 92 -15.87 15.74 -17.48
CA MET A 92 -16.62 16.01 -18.69
C MET A 92 -16.46 17.47 -19.11
N HIS A 93 -16.57 18.39 -18.16
CA HIS A 93 -16.41 19.81 -18.42
C HIS A 93 -15.03 20.13 -19.00
N ASP A 94 -14.00 19.44 -18.52
CA ASP A 94 -12.62 19.65 -18.96
C ASP A 94 -12.24 18.82 -20.19
N GLY A 95 -13.19 18.09 -20.76
CA GLY A 95 -12.93 17.26 -21.95
C GLY A 95 -12.10 16.02 -21.66
N LEU A 96 -12.14 15.52 -20.43
CA LEU A 96 -11.38 14.36 -20.00
C LEU A 96 -12.28 13.18 -19.69
N THR A 97 -11.74 11.98 -19.82
CA THR A 97 -12.40 10.80 -19.27
C THR A 97 -12.25 10.81 -17.74
N LEU A 98 -13.10 10.07 -17.06
CA LEU A 98 -13.00 9.96 -15.61
C LEU A 98 -11.64 9.38 -15.19
N ASN A 99 -11.15 8.38 -15.93
CA ASN A 99 -9.82 7.81 -15.66
C ASN A 99 -8.72 8.86 -15.78
N GLN A 100 -8.78 9.69 -16.81
CA GLN A 100 -7.78 10.74 -16.99
C GLN A 100 -7.82 11.74 -15.84
N ALA A 101 -9.02 12.13 -15.43
CA ALA A 101 -9.20 13.08 -14.33
C ALA A 101 -8.67 12.51 -13.02
N VAL A 102 -8.96 11.24 -12.74
CA VAL A 102 -8.46 10.56 -11.55
C VAL A 102 -6.94 10.46 -11.58
N GLY A 103 -6.37 10.15 -12.75
CA GLY A 103 -4.92 10.12 -12.90
C GLY A 103 -4.27 11.45 -12.57
N LEU A 104 -4.86 12.55 -13.06
CA LEU A 104 -4.36 13.89 -12.74
C LEU A 104 -4.46 14.21 -11.26
N ALA A 105 -5.56 13.82 -10.62
CA ALA A 105 -5.74 14.01 -9.19
C ALA A 105 -4.70 13.23 -8.39
N CYS A 106 -4.42 11.99 -8.80
CA CYS A 106 -3.41 11.16 -8.16
C CYS A 106 -2.02 11.79 -8.31
N MET A 107 -1.69 12.27 -9.50
CA MET A 107 -0.42 12.94 -9.73
C MET A 107 -0.26 14.16 -8.83
N ALA A 108 -1.32 14.98 -8.76
CA ALA A 108 -1.29 16.17 -7.94
C ALA A 108 -1.06 15.84 -6.46
N TYR A 109 -1.72 14.79 -5.98
CA TYR A 109 -1.53 14.35 -4.59
C TYR A 109 -0.11 13.88 -4.33
N CYS A 110 0.45 13.11 -5.25
CA CYS A 110 1.81 12.56 -5.08
C CYS A 110 2.89 13.64 -5.17
N GLU A 111 2.64 14.69 -5.94
CA GLU A 111 3.57 15.80 -6.11
C GLU A 111 3.44 16.84 -5.00
N GLU A 112 2.42 16.71 -4.18
CA GLU A 112 2.22 17.61 -3.06
C GLU A 112 3.42 17.52 -2.12
N LYS A 113 4.02 18.65 -1.86
CA LYS A 113 5.17 18.68 -0.98
C LYS A 113 4.70 18.77 0.45
N LYS A 114 5.57 18.39 1.37
CA LYS A 114 5.32 18.44 2.80
C LYS A 114 4.41 19.57 3.22
N GLU A 115 3.88 19.52 4.40
CA GLU A 115 2.89 20.43 4.96
C GLU A 115 1.53 20.21 4.33
N GLN A 116 1.19 18.95 4.22
CA GLN A 116 -0.16 18.60 3.84
C GLN A 116 -1.13 19.19 4.85
N PRO A 117 -2.24 19.72 4.37
CA PRO A 117 -3.26 20.20 5.31
C PRO A 117 -3.69 19.05 6.21
N VAL A 118 -3.90 19.38 7.47
CA VAL A 118 -4.41 18.38 8.40
C VAL A 118 -5.78 17.96 7.89
N LEU A 119 -5.93 16.66 7.64
CA LEU A 119 -7.21 16.14 7.25
C LEU A 119 -8.16 16.26 8.44
N GLN A 120 -9.17 17.07 8.28
CA GLN A 120 -10.21 17.16 9.28
C GLN A 120 -11.24 16.09 8.97
N ALA A 121 -11.51 15.31 9.98
CA ALA A 121 -12.49 14.26 9.84
C ALA A 121 -13.90 14.84 9.57
#